data_7f5ddcba2067e4343712e9aa83cdaf0f
#
_entry.id   7f5ddcba2067e4343712e9aa83cdaf0f
#
_cell.length_a   1.000
_cell.length_b   1.000
_cell.length_c   1.000
_cell.angle_alpha   90.00
_cell.angle_beta   90.00
_cell.angle_gamma   90.00
#
_symmetry.space_group_name_H-M   'P 1'
#
loop_
_entity.id
_entity.type
_entity.pdbx_description
1 polymer ?
#
loop_
_entity_poly.entity_id
_entity_poly.type
_entity_poly.pdbx_seq_one_letter_code
_entity_poly.pdbx_strand_id
1 'polypeptide(L)'
;MISRRDLLCAGALAPLSTYSFAALAYKAGKEYLTVHPMAPTPADKIEVVEFFAYTCPHCLQFHPVFHEWAQKAPEDVSIRICPVAWQPKYLPFTDTYFALEALGLLDSLSMPFFESIIYQTRSYNFDSATRDIHDFMVEAGVDGAKWDATFNSFGVKNKSRNATMLWNAYQIDSTPMVGVGGKFTTGPHLAGSRQGTPAVIDYLVDQMRTLRK
;
A
#
# COMPACT_ATOMS: atom_id res chain seq x y z
N MET A 1 -40.93 44.85 -54.99
CA MET A 1 -41.56 44.44 -53.72
C MET A 1 -41.14 43.02 -53.44
N ILE A 2 -40.15 42.81 -52.62
CA ILE A 2 -39.70 41.49 -52.20
C ILE A 2 -40.17 41.26 -50.77
N SER A 3 -40.98 40.20 -50.62
CA SER A 3 -41.69 39.84 -49.39
C SER A 3 -40.71 39.32 -48.34
N ARG A 4 -40.88 39.84 -47.15
CA ARG A 4 -40.20 39.40 -45.93
C ARG A 4 -40.90 38.18 -45.35
N ARG A 5 -40.48 36.99 -45.71
CA ARG A 5 -40.82 35.73 -44.99
C ARG A 5 -40.05 34.58 -45.62
N ASP A 6 -38.97 34.20 -44.99
CA ASP A 6 -38.48 32.82 -44.95
C ASP A 6 -37.06 32.83 -44.32
N LEU A 7 -36.99 33.13 -43.00
CA LEU A 7 -35.84 32.80 -42.20
C LEU A 7 -36.16 31.46 -41.51
N LEU A 8 -35.89 30.35 -42.19
CA LEU A 8 -35.82 29.06 -41.57
C LEU A 8 -34.52 28.92 -40.79
N CYS A 9 -34.58 28.95 -39.47
CA CYS A 9 -33.49 28.60 -38.57
C CYS A 9 -33.18 27.13 -38.71
N ALA A 10 -32.13 26.79 -39.48
CA ALA A 10 -31.50 25.48 -39.45
C ALA A 10 -30.64 25.37 -38.19
N GLY A 11 -31.24 24.86 -37.10
CA GLY A 11 -30.50 24.48 -35.90
C GLY A 11 -29.59 23.29 -36.20
N ALA A 12 -28.29 23.55 -36.31
CA ALA A 12 -27.28 22.51 -36.38
C ALA A 12 -27.20 21.80 -35.01
N LEU A 13 -27.79 20.63 -34.90
CA LEU A 13 -27.55 19.69 -33.82
C LEU A 13 -26.13 19.15 -33.99
N ALA A 14 -25.17 19.73 -33.26
CA ALA A 14 -23.84 19.14 -33.14
C ALA A 14 -23.94 17.80 -32.41
N PRO A 15 -23.39 16.70 -32.95
CA PRO A 15 -23.38 15.45 -32.22
C PRO A 15 -22.48 15.62 -30.98
N LEU A 16 -23.05 15.42 -29.79
CA LEU A 16 -22.30 15.21 -28.57
C LEU A 16 -21.47 13.92 -28.74
N SER A 17 -20.22 14.10 -29.14
CA SER A 17 -19.24 13.02 -29.15
C SER A 17 -19.04 12.55 -27.71
N THR A 18 -19.71 11.47 -27.34
CA THR A 18 -19.42 10.74 -26.12
C THR A 18 -18.02 10.15 -26.27
N TYR A 19 -17.03 10.82 -25.66
CA TYR A 19 -15.73 10.20 -25.47
C TYR A 19 -15.92 9.02 -24.51
N SER A 20 -16.09 7.83 -25.06
CA SER A 20 -15.90 6.59 -24.32
C SER A 20 -14.42 6.55 -23.91
N PHE A 21 -14.13 6.86 -22.65
CA PHE A 21 -12.87 6.44 -22.06
C PHE A 21 -12.86 4.90 -22.14
N ALA A 22 -12.10 4.38 -23.11
CA ALA A 22 -11.78 2.96 -23.11
C ALA A 22 -11.06 2.68 -21.79
N ALA A 23 -11.73 2.00 -20.87
CA ALA A 23 -11.11 1.58 -19.63
C ALA A 23 -9.84 0.80 -20.00
N LEU A 24 -8.68 1.24 -19.55
CA LEU A 24 -7.43 0.52 -19.75
C LEU A 24 -7.61 -0.87 -19.15
N ALA A 25 -7.70 -1.89 -20.00
CA ALA A 25 -7.82 -3.27 -19.56
C ALA A 25 -6.42 -3.80 -19.23
N TYR A 26 -6.07 -3.82 -17.96
CA TYR A 26 -4.84 -4.45 -17.49
C TYR A 26 -4.96 -5.98 -17.58
N LYS A 27 -3.83 -6.68 -17.79
CA LYS A 27 -3.78 -8.12 -18.05
C LYS A 27 -3.16 -8.88 -16.87
N ALA A 28 -3.81 -9.97 -16.45
CA ALA A 28 -3.23 -10.91 -15.51
C ALA A 28 -1.93 -11.50 -16.07
N GLY A 29 -0.94 -11.65 -15.19
CA GLY A 29 0.40 -12.10 -15.56
C GLY A 29 1.32 -11.02 -16.13
N LYS A 30 0.82 -9.77 -16.25
CA LYS A 30 1.60 -8.63 -16.74
C LYS A 30 1.53 -7.46 -15.75
N GLU A 31 0.42 -6.73 -15.70
CA GLU A 31 0.27 -5.59 -14.79
C GLU A 31 -0.19 -6.01 -13.38
N TYR A 32 -0.70 -7.23 -13.22
CA TYR A 32 -1.08 -7.80 -11.93
C TYR A 32 -1.00 -9.33 -11.94
N LEU A 33 -0.93 -9.92 -10.76
CA LEU A 33 -0.99 -11.37 -10.56
C LEU A 33 -2.27 -11.76 -9.82
N THR A 34 -2.69 -13.02 -9.99
CA THR A 34 -3.84 -13.59 -9.28
C THR A 34 -3.35 -14.50 -8.16
N VAL A 35 -3.88 -14.31 -6.96
CA VAL A 35 -3.55 -15.10 -5.76
C VAL A 35 -4.47 -16.32 -5.67
N HIS A 36 -3.88 -17.50 -5.51
CA HIS A 36 -4.60 -18.78 -5.33
C HIS A 36 -3.91 -19.64 -4.26
N PRO A 37 -4.66 -20.13 -3.24
CA PRO A 37 -6.02 -19.74 -2.88
C PRO A 37 -6.12 -18.26 -2.51
N MET A 38 -7.33 -17.69 -2.49
CA MET A 38 -7.54 -16.29 -2.10
C MET A 38 -7.08 -16.08 -0.65
N ALA A 39 -6.32 -15.01 -0.41
CA ALA A 39 -5.88 -14.66 0.94
C ALA A 39 -7.06 -14.17 1.82
N PRO A 40 -7.02 -14.37 3.14
CA PRO A 40 -8.06 -13.90 4.04
C PRO A 40 -8.18 -12.37 4.00
N THR A 41 -9.42 -11.86 3.90
CA THR A 41 -9.73 -10.42 3.94
C THR A 41 -11.01 -10.17 4.73
N PRO A 42 -11.22 -8.94 5.26
CA PRO A 42 -12.52 -8.54 5.80
C PRO A 42 -13.64 -8.73 4.77
N ALA A 43 -14.85 -9.09 5.26
CA ALA A 43 -15.98 -9.37 4.37
C ALA A 43 -16.69 -8.10 3.89
N ASP A 44 -16.65 -7.04 4.71
CA ASP A 44 -17.44 -5.81 4.54
C ASP A 44 -16.80 -4.79 3.58
N LYS A 45 -15.46 -4.80 3.43
CA LYS A 45 -14.72 -3.88 2.57
C LYS A 45 -13.75 -4.61 1.65
N ILE A 46 -13.37 -3.94 0.57
CA ILE A 46 -12.27 -4.39 -0.28
C ILE A 46 -10.97 -3.94 0.40
N GLU A 47 -10.25 -4.88 1.02
CA GLU A 47 -8.97 -4.56 1.65
C GLU A 47 -7.89 -4.37 0.59
N VAL A 48 -7.17 -3.25 0.67
CA VAL A 48 -5.96 -2.98 -0.11
C VAL A 48 -4.77 -2.90 0.84
N VAL A 49 -3.77 -3.74 0.60
CA VAL A 49 -2.64 -3.96 1.51
C VAL A 49 -1.35 -3.53 0.83
N GLU A 50 -0.62 -2.56 1.40
CA GLU A 50 0.77 -2.28 1.01
C GLU A 50 1.71 -3.24 1.75
N PHE A 51 2.48 -4.03 1.00
CA PHE A 51 3.56 -4.86 1.52
C PHE A 51 4.89 -4.16 1.33
N PHE A 52 5.57 -3.85 2.42
CA PHE A 52 6.82 -3.10 2.42
C PHE A 52 7.85 -3.69 3.39
N ALA A 53 9.10 -3.29 3.25
CA ALA A 53 10.14 -3.57 4.23
C ALA A 53 10.94 -2.29 4.51
N TYR A 54 11.23 -1.99 5.77
CA TYR A 54 12.07 -0.83 6.14
C TYR A 54 13.48 -0.87 5.53
N THR A 55 13.93 -2.04 5.11
CA THR A 55 15.23 -2.21 4.44
C THR A 55 15.16 -2.12 2.91
N CYS A 56 14.03 -1.73 2.35
CA CYS A 56 13.80 -1.67 0.91
C CYS A 56 13.77 -0.22 0.39
N PRO A 57 14.79 0.25 -0.37
CA PRO A 57 14.81 1.61 -0.91
C PRO A 57 13.63 1.93 -1.83
N HIS A 58 13.17 0.94 -2.61
CA HIS A 58 12.04 1.10 -3.51
C HIS A 58 10.72 1.30 -2.75
N CYS A 59 10.60 0.71 -1.54
CA CYS A 59 9.45 0.92 -0.67
C CYS A 59 9.41 2.36 -0.14
N LEU A 60 10.56 2.90 0.30
CA LEU A 60 10.66 4.30 0.73
C LEU A 60 10.17 5.26 -0.36
N GLN A 61 10.51 4.97 -1.63
CA GLN A 61 10.11 5.80 -2.78
C GLN A 61 8.66 5.59 -3.22
N PHE A 62 8.06 4.43 -2.95
CA PHE A 62 6.69 4.10 -3.34
C PHE A 62 5.67 4.52 -2.27
N HIS A 63 6.03 4.44 -1.01
CA HIS A 63 5.12 4.73 0.10
C HIS A 63 4.37 6.07 -0.02
N PRO A 64 5.00 7.21 -0.40
CA PRO A 64 4.26 8.46 -0.60
C PRO A 64 3.21 8.38 -1.71
N VAL A 65 3.49 7.66 -2.79
CA VAL A 65 2.54 7.47 -3.91
C VAL A 65 1.35 6.64 -3.47
N PHE A 66 1.60 5.55 -2.73
CA PHE A 66 0.54 4.72 -2.17
C PHE A 66 -0.29 5.49 -1.14
N HIS A 67 0.35 6.24 -0.25
CA HIS A 67 -0.32 7.03 0.78
C HIS A 67 -1.23 8.11 0.18
N GLU A 68 -0.77 8.82 -0.86
CA GLU A 68 -1.61 9.81 -1.58
C GLU A 68 -2.85 9.15 -2.20
N TRP A 69 -2.70 7.98 -2.80
CA TRP A 69 -3.82 7.21 -3.32
C TRP A 69 -4.77 6.76 -2.19
N ALA A 70 -4.21 6.24 -1.10
CA ALA A 70 -4.97 5.72 0.04
C ALA A 70 -5.85 6.80 0.70
N GLN A 71 -5.38 8.05 0.77
CA GLN A 71 -6.16 9.18 1.29
C GLN A 71 -7.41 9.50 0.44
N LYS A 72 -7.42 9.10 -0.83
CA LYS A 72 -8.51 9.34 -1.78
C LYS A 72 -9.33 8.07 -2.04
N ALA A 73 -8.99 6.96 -1.35
CA ALA A 73 -9.66 5.68 -1.56
C ALA A 73 -11.16 5.76 -1.25
N PRO A 74 -12.02 5.07 -2.03
CA PRO A 74 -13.46 5.03 -1.79
C PRO A 74 -13.83 4.42 -0.44
N GLU A 75 -15.03 4.73 0.09
CA GLU A 75 -15.49 4.27 1.41
C GLU A 75 -15.62 2.75 1.53
N ASP A 76 -15.83 2.05 0.41
CA ASP A 76 -15.91 0.59 0.35
C ASP A 76 -14.53 -0.10 0.34
N VAL A 77 -13.44 0.71 0.36
CA VAL A 77 -12.06 0.24 0.47
C VAL A 77 -11.55 0.42 1.89
N SER A 78 -10.79 -0.56 2.39
CA SER A 78 -10.00 -0.46 3.62
C SER A 78 -8.53 -0.57 3.31
N ILE A 79 -7.72 0.26 3.97
CA ILE A 79 -6.27 0.30 3.77
C ILE A 79 -5.57 -0.42 4.91
N ARG A 80 -4.57 -1.22 4.56
CA ARG A 80 -3.68 -1.89 5.51
C ARG A 80 -2.24 -1.76 5.07
N ILE A 81 -1.36 -1.52 6.02
CA ILE A 81 0.09 -1.57 5.80
C ILE A 81 0.62 -2.84 6.45
N CYS A 82 1.38 -3.62 5.70
CA CYS A 82 1.91 -4.90 6.13
C CYS A 82 3.44 -4.94 5.97
N PRO A 83 4.20 -4.80 7.07
CA PRO A 83 5.64 -4.96 7.01
C PRO A 83 6.03 -6.42 6.75
N VAL A 84 7.04 -6.61 5.90
CA VAL A 84 7.56 -7.93 5.46
C VAL A 84 8.93 -8.19 6.08
N ALA A 85 9.11 -9.38 6.61
CA ALA A 85 10.40 -9.89 7.09
C ALA A 85 10.75 -11.20 6.37
N TRP A 86 11.61 -11.12 5.35
CA TRP A 86 12.02 -12.28 4.53
C TRP A 86 12.77 -13.37 5.31
N GLN A 87 13.39 -13.01 6.41
CA GLN A 87 14.16 -13.89 7.28
C GLN A 87 14.00 -13.45 8.73
N PRO A 88 14.22 -14.34 9.72
CA PRO A 88 14.08 -14.01 11.14
C PRO A 88 14.87 -12.77 11.59
N LYS A 89 16.03 -12.50 11.01
CA LYS A 89 16.85 -11.31 11.33
C LYS A 89 16.19 -9.97 10.98
N TYR A 90 15.15 -9.97 10.12
CA TYR A 90 14.38 -8.78 9.78
C TYR A 90 13.15 -8.59 10.67
N LEU A 91 12.79 -9.56 11.52
CA LEU A 91 11.64 -9.42 12.42
C LEU A 91 11.69 -8.20 13.32
N PRO A 92 12.86 -7.75 13.86
CA PRO A 92 12.90 -6.52 14.65
C PRO A 92 12.36 -5.29 13.91
N PHE A 93 12.53 -5.19 12.60
CA PHE A 93 11.98 -4.10 11.79
C PHE A 93 10.46 -4.18 11.64
N THR A 94 9.92 -5.40 11.50
CA THR A 94 8.47 -5.63 11.50
C THR A 94 7.86 -5.33 12.87
N ASP A 95 8.50 -5.77 13.95
CA ASP A 95 8.10 -5.48 15.32
C ASP A 95 8.09 -3.97 15.60
N THR A 96 9.06 -3.23 15.03
CA THR A 96 9.14 -1.77 15.13
C THR A 96 7.88 -1.10 14.57
N TYR A 97 7.42 -1.51 13.39
CA TYR A 97 6.18 -0.97 12.83
C TYR A 97 5.02 -1.11 13.80
N PHE A 98 4.82 -2.30 14.35
CA PHE A 98 3.71 -2.56 15.27
C PHE A 98 3.90 -1.96 16.66
N ALA A 99 5.13 -1.76 17.10
CA ALA A 99 5.41 -1.02 18.33
C ALA A 99 5.10 0.48 18.17
N LEU A 100 5.49 1.08 17.04
CA LEU A 100 5.12 2.47 16.69
C LEU A 100 3.60 2.63 16.58
N GLU A 101 2.93 1.67 15.95
CA GLU A 101 1.46 1.66 15.88
C GLU A 101 0.83 1.62 17.27
N ALA A 102 1.30 0.71 18.15
CA ALA A 102 0.77 0.57 19.51
C ALA A 102 1.01 1.80 20.39
N LEU A 103 2.08 2.55 20.11
CA LEU A 103 2.43 3.80 20.81
C LEU A 103 1.76 5.04 20.18
N GLY A 104 1.10 4.92 19.02
CA GLY A 104 0.55 6.05 18.27
C GLY A 104 1.62 6.94 17.63
N LEU A 105 2.78 6.38 17.29
CA LEU A 105 3.95 7.10 16.79
C LEU A 105 4.25 6.83 15.30
N LEU A 106 3.36 6.12 14.57
CA LEU A 106 3.58 5.84 13.14
C LEU A 106 3.77 7.11 12.33
N ASP A 107 2.88 8.09 12.48
CA ASP A 107 2.91 9.32 11.70
C ASP A 107 4.16 10.16 11.95
N SER A 108 4.71 10.11 13.17
CA SER A 108 5.86 10.92 13.56
C SER A 108 7.22 10.24 13.36
N LEU A 109 7.29 8.92 13.54
CA LEU A 109 8.57 8.21 13.61
C LEU A 109 8.77 7.13 12.54
N SER A 110 7.72 6.65 11.86
CA SER A 110 7.87 5.60 10.85
C SER A 110 8.76 6.04 9.69
N MET A 111 8.51 7.22 9.11
CA MET A 111 9.33 7.74 8.00
C MET A 111 10.75 8.11 8.42
N PRO A 112 10.99 8.87 9.50
CA PRO A 112 12.35 9.12 10.00
C PRO A 112 13.15 7.84 10.26
N PHE A 113 12.51 6.81 10.84
CA PHE A 113 13.14 5.51 11.03
C PHE A 113 13.49 4.84 9.70
N PHE A 114 12.58 4.83 8.73
CA PHE A 114 12.80 4.27 7.39
C PHE A 114 13.99 4.95 6.70
N GLU A 115 13.99 6.28 6.69
CA GLU A 115 15.05 7.11 6.10
C GLU A 115 16.41 6.85 6.77
N SER A 116 16.44 6.68 8.08
CA SER A 116 17.69 6.41 8.81
C SER A 116 18.37 5.11 8.37
N ILE A 117 17.57 4.11 7.97
CA ILE A 117 18.04 2.83 7.45
C ILE A 117 18.53 2.99 6.00
N ILE A 118 17.70 3.59 5.15
CA ILE A 118 17.97 3.65 3.71
C ILE A 118 19.10 4.61 3.37
N TYR A 119 19.14 5.78 4.02
CA TYR A 119 20.21 6.78 3.80
C TYR A 119 21.45 6.51 4.66
N GLN A 120 21.43 5.42 5.44
CA GLN A 120 22.55 4.99 6.28
C GLN A 120 23.04 6.10 7.24
N THR A 121 22.12 6.95 7.69
CA THR A 121 22.43 7.95 8.73
C THR A 121 22.70 7.29 10.09
N ARG A 122 22.29 6.02 10.23
CA ARG A 122 22.59 5.13 11.34
C ARG A 122 22.89 3.72 10.82
N SER A 123 23.88 3.06 11.41
CA SER A 123 24.16 1.64 11.14
C SER A 123 23.23 0.77 11.97
N TYR A 124 22.54 -0.16 11.30
CA TYR A 124 21.77 -1.21 11.95
C TYR A 124 22.42 -2.57 11.63
N ASN A 125 23.03 -3.17 12.65
CA ASN A 125 23.57 -4.51 12.53
C ASN A 125 22.45 -5.52 12.79
N PHE A 126 22.26 -6.49 11.93
CA PHE A 126 21.21 -7.50 12.08
C PHE A 126 21.35 -8.32 13.38
N ASP A 127 22.55 -8.51 13.89
CA ASP A 127 22.79 -9.22 15.16
C ASP A 127 22.46 -8.36 16.39
N SER A 128 22.43 -7.04 16.27
CA SER A 128 22.11 -6.07 17.32
C SER A 128 20.91 -5.18 16.98
N ALA A 129 20.13 -5.53 15.95
CA ALA A 129 19.07 -4.68 15.41
C ALA A 129 18.10 -4.17 16.49
N THR A 130 17.73 -5.02 17.45
CA THR A 130 16.84 -4.61 18.57
C THR A 130 17.43 -3.47 19.40
N ARG A 131 18.72 -3.52 19.71
CA ARG A 131 19.40 -2.46 20.46
C ARG A 131 19.55 -1.20 19.62
N ASP A 132 19.97 -1.34 18.37
CA ASP A 132 20.17 -0.20 17.47
C ASP A 132 18.86 0.55 17.21
N ILE A 133 17.74 -0.18 17.15
CA ILE A 133 16.38 0.37 17.06
C ILE A 133 15.97 1.07 18.36
N HIS A 134 16.23 0.45 19.53
CA HIS A 134 15.98 1.06 20.84
C HIS A 134 16.72 2.41 20.94
N ASP A 135 18.01 2.44 20.62
CA ASP A 135 18.83 3.65 20.70
C ASP A 135 18.28 4.74 19.76
N PHE A 136 17.83 4.39 18.55
CA PHE A 136 17.17 5.34 17.65
C PHE A 136 15.90 5.92 18.29
N MET A 137 15.06 5.09 18.90
CA MET A 137 13.79 5.54 19.49
C MET A 137 14.02 6.44 20.70
N VAL A 138 15.02 6.13 21.54
CA VAL A 138 15.40 6.97 22.68
C VAL A 138 15.94 8.33 22.21
N GLU A 139 16.80 8.34 21.21
CA GLU A 139 17.30 9.59 20.61
C GLU A 139 16.17 10.42 19.96
N ALA A 140 15.14 9.76 19.43
CA ALA A 140 13.94 10.41 18.92
C ALA A 140 12.95 10.88 20.02
N GLY A 141 13.31 10.73 21.31
CA GLY A 141 12.55 11.21 22.46
C GLY A 141 11.50 10.24 23.00
N VAL A 142 11.53 8.98 22.58
CA VAL A 142 10.64 7.93 23.15
C VAL A 142 11.23 7.45 24.48
N ASP A 143 10.40 7.29 25.50
CA ASP A 143 10.81 6.66 26.75
C ASP A 143 11.28 5.22 26.51
N GLY A 144 12.55 4.92 26.85
CA GLY A 144 13.17 3.64 26.54
C GLY A 144 12.51 2.45 27.22
N ALA A 145 12.08 2.59 28.49
CA ALA A 145 11.41 1.52 29.20
C ALA A 145 10.03 1.23 28.61
N LYS A 146 9.28 2.27 28.23
CA LYS A 146 8.00 2.15 27.55
C LYS A 146 8.16 1.53 26.15
N TRP A 147 9.22 1.90 25.43
CA TRP A 147 9.56 1.30 24.13
C TRP A 147 9.79 -0.19 24.30
N ASP A 148 10.70 -0.60 25.18
CA ASP A 148 11.06 -2.00 25.39
C ASP A 148 9.86 -2.85 25.80
N ALA A 149 9.05 -2.36 26.74
CA ALA A 149 7.84 -3.05 27.17
C ALA A 149 6.85 -3.25 26.01
N THR A 150 6.68 -2.25 25.15
CA THR A 150 5.78 -2.31 24.00
C THR A 150 6.33 -3.21 22.90
N PHE A 151 7.58 -3.00 22.50
CA PHE A 151 8.28 -3.76 21.45
C PHE A 151 8.31 -5.28 21.76
N ASN A 152 8.50 -5.65 23.03
CA ASN A 152 8.54 -7.03 23.47
C ASN A 152 7.15 -7.59 23.87
N SER A 153 6.09 -6.79 23.76
CA SER A 153 4.76 -7.22 24.13
C SER A 153 4.24 -8.37 23.25
N PHE A 154 3.39 -9.20 23.84
CA PHE A 154 2.69 -10.27 23.11
C PHE A 154 1.87 -9.70 21.92
N GLY A 155 1.27 -8.51 22.10
CA GLY A 155 0.48 -7.84 21.06
C GLY A 155 1.29 -7.54 19.82
N VAL A 156 2.47 -6.93 19.97
CA VAL A 156 3.41 -6.63 18.87
C VAL A 156 3.87 -7.92 18.20
N LYS A 157 4.35 -8.90 18.97
CA LYS A 157 4.83 -10.17 18.41
C LYS A 157 3.73 -10.96 17.69
N ASN A 158 2.49 -10.87 18.17
CA ASN A 158 1.35 -11.48 17.49
C ASN A 158 1.00 -10.78 16.17
N LYS A 159 1.02 -9.43 16.14
CA LYS A 159 0.81 -8.67 14.89
C LYS A 159 1.89 -8.97 13.86
N SER A 160 3.16 -9.10 14.25
CA SER A 160 4.25 -9.49 13.36
C SER A 160 4.06 -10.90 12.77
N ARG A 161 3.61 -11.86 13.58
CA ARG A 161 3.25 -13.20 13.08
C ARG A 161 2.10 -13.15 12.10
N ASN A 162 1.06 -12.37 12.40
CA ASN A 162 -0.10 -12.20 11.52
C ASN A 162 0.31 -11.53 10.18
N ALA A 163 1.22 -10.56 10.22
CA ALA A 163 1.79 -9.97 9.01
C ALA A 163 2.53 -11.02 8.18
N THR A 164 3.33 -11.90 8.85
CA THR A 164 4.00 -13.02 8.18
C THR A 164 3.01 -13.97 7.52
N MET A 165 1.92 -14.32 8.18
CA MET A 165 0.88 -15.17 7.59
C MET A 165 0.19 -14.47 6.42
N LEU A 166 -0.05 -13.16 6.51
CA LEU A 166 -0.73 -12.40 5.47
C LEU A 166 0.11 -12.30 4.19
N TRP A 167 1.38 -11.87 4.28
CA TRP A 167 2.19 -11.73 3.08
C TRP A 167 2.48 -13.10 2.43
N ASN A 168 2.58 -14.20 3.20
CA ASN A 168 2.63 -15.55 2.65
C ASN A 168 1.33 -15.93 1.94
N ALA A 169 0.17 -15.62 2.52
CA ALA A 169 -1.13 -15.90 1.91
C ALA A 169 -1.32 -15.15 0.58
N TYR A 170 -0.78 -13.94 0.47
CA TYR A 170 -0.74 -13.17 -0.79
C TYR A 170 0.38 -13.60 -1.74
N GLN A 171 1.23 -14.58 -1.36
CA GLN A 171 2.34 -15.07 -2.16
C GLN A 171 3.33 -13.95 -2.54
N ILE A 172 3.57 -13.02 -1.60
CA ILE A 172 4.49 -11.90 -1.80
C ILE A 172 5.92 -12.42 -1.86
N ASP A 173 6.63 -12.13 -2.92
CA ASP A 173 8.02 -12.53 -3.19
C ASP A 173 8.99 -11.35 -3.34
N SER A 174 8.46 -10.15 -3.38
CA SER A 174 9.22 -8.90 -3.53
C SER A 174 8.50 -7.74 -2.85
N THR A 175 9.21 -6.62 -2.62
CA THR A 175 8.62 -5.38 -2.10
C THR A 175 9.14 -4.17 -2.88
N PRO A 176 8.33 -3.11 -3.08
CA PRO A 176 6.94 -2.96 -2.62
C PRO A 176 5.95 -3.72 -3.51
N MET A 177 4.92 -4.29 -2.89
CA MET A 177 3.78 -4.89 -3.55
C MET A 177 2.47 -4.41 -2.93
N VAL A 178 1.37 -4.51 -3.67
CA VAL A 178 0.03 -4.19 -3.19
C VAL A 178 -0.88 -5.38 -3.41
N GLY A 179 -1.53 -5.84 -2.35
CA GLY A 179 -2.58 -6.85 -2.40
C GLY A 179 -3.95 -6.19 -2.50
N VAL A 180 -4.87 -6.75 -3.29
CA VAL A 180 -6.23 -6.23 -3.46
C VAL A 180 -7.24 -7.35 -3.26
N GLY A 181 -8.08 -7.20 -2.23
CA GLY A 181 -9.23 -8.06 -1.95
C GLY A 181 -8.90 -9.54 -1.74
N GLY A 182 -7.69 -9.88 -1.31
CA GLY A 182 -7.25 -11.26 -1.15
C GLY A 182 -6.95 -12.00 -2.47
N LYS A 183 -7.30 -11.42 -3.60
CA LYS A 183 -7.33 -12.11 -4.90
C LYS A 183 -6.26 -11.67 -5.87
N PHE A 184 -5.81 -10.43 -5.77
CA PHE A 184 -4.86 -9.85 -6.72
C PHE A 184 -3.65 -9.24 -6.02
N THR A 185 -2.51 -9.24 -6.72
CA THR A 185 -1.33 -8.46 -6.35
C THR A 185 -0.85 -7.65 -7.53
N THR A 186 -0.34 -6.46 -7.25
CA THR A 186 0.35 -5.59 -8.19
C THR A 186 1.49 -4.87 -7.48
N GLY A 187 2.22 -4.05 -8.20
CA GLY A 187 3.29 -3.23 -7.63
C GLY A 187 4.01 -2.46 -8.74
N PRO A 188 4.94 -1.55 -8.40
CA PRO A 188 5.61 -0.70 -9.37
C PRO A 188 6.28 -1.43 -10.52
N HIS A 189 6.85 -2.62 -10.27
CA HIS A 189 7.52 -3.41 -11.31
C HIS A 189 6.53 -4.07 -12.29
N LEU A 190 5.32 -4.41 -11.84
CA LEU A 190 4.25 -4.94 -12.69
C LEU A 190 3.50 -3.81 -13.42
N ALA A 191 3.18 -2.73 -12.72
CA ALA A 191 2.48 -1.57 -13.27
C ALA A 191 3.35 -0.69 -14.19
N GLY A 192 4.65 -1.01 -14.32
CA GLY A 192 5.61 -0.28 -15.13
C GLY A 192 6.17 0.99 -14.50
N SER A 193 5.57 1.50 -13.42
CA SER A 193 6.10 2.62 -12.63
C SER A 193 5.40 2.75 -11.28
N ARG A 194 6.01 3.51 -10.36
CA ARG A 194 5.36 3.87 -9.08
C ARG A 194 4.08 4.65 -9.30
N GLN A 195 4.12 5.64 -10.19
CA GLN A 195 2.98 6.52 -10.51
C GLN A 195 1.87 5.81 -11.29
N GLY A 196 2.18 4.74 -12.02
CA GLY A 196 1.20 3.92 -12.72
C GLY A 196 0.46 2.92 -11.81
N THR A 197 1.05 2.59 -10.64
CA THR A 197 0.48 1.58 -9.74
C THR A 197 -0.92 1.94 -9.23
N PRO A 198 -1.25 3.19 -8.83
CA PRO A 198 -2.59 3.58 -8.40
C PRO A 198 -3.69 3.22 -9.42
N ALA A 199 -3.47 3.45 -10.70
CA ALA A 199 -4.46 3.13 -11.73
C ALA A 199 -4.72 1.62 -11.87
N VAL A 200 -3.68 0.79 -11.65
CA VAL A 200 -3.85 -0.67 -11.59
C VAL A 200 -4.63 -1.07 -10.33
N ILE A 201 -4.37 -0.43 -9.17
CA ILE A 201 -5.12 -0.69 -7.94
C ILE A 201 -6.60 -0.38 -8.13
N ASP A 202 -6.95 0.79 -8.71
CA ASP A 202 -8.32 1.18 -8.99
C ASP A 202 -9.03 0.15 -9.88
N TYR A 203 -8.38 -0.28 -10.95
CA TYR A 203 -8.89 -1.34 -11.82
C TYR A 203 -9.15 -2.64 -11.04
N LEU A 204 -8.23 -3.06 -10.16
CA LEU A 204 -8.38 -4.29 -9.38
C LEU A 204 -9.48 -4.18 -8.32
N VAL A 205 -9.67 -3.00 -7.73
CA VAL A 205 -10.80 -2.71 -6.84
C VAL A 205 -12.13 -2.86 -7.59
N ASP A 206 -12.23 -2.35 -8.82
CA ASP A 206 -13.43 -2.52 -9.67
C ASP A 206 -13.67 -3.98 -10.06
N GLN A 207 -12.60 -4.74 -10.33
CA GLN A 207 -12.73 -6.19 -10.54
C GLN A 207 -13.29 -6.88 -9.28
N MET A 208 -12.83 -6.51 -8.08
CA MET A 208 -13.34 -7.05 -6.82
C MET A 208 -14.82 -6.71 -6.60
N ARG A 209 -15.25 -5.49 -6.91
CA ARG A 209 -16.67 -5.09 -6.88
C ARG A 209 -17.53 -5.96 -7.79
N THR A 210 -17.02 -6.30 -8.96
CA THR A 210 -17.73 -7.17 -9.92
C THR A 210 -17.83 -8.62 -9.43
N LEU A 211 -16.80 -9.12 -8.76
CA LEU A 211 -16.74 -10.49 -8.23
C LEU A 211 -17.60 -10.70 -6.97
N ARG A 212 -17.98 -9.62 -6.27
CA ARG A 212 -18.79 -9.66 -5.05
C ARG A 212 -20.30 -9.53 -5.31
N LYS A 213 -20.70 -9.24 -6.56
CA LYS A 213 -22.09 -9.19 -7.02
C LYS A 213 -22.61 -10.58 -7.37
#